data_3a3874fa7c06786fa73b27aad375787f
#
_entry.id   3a3874fa7c06786fa73b27aad375787f
#
_cell.length_a   1.000
_cell.length_b   1.000
_cell.length_c   1.000
_cell.angle_alpha   90.00
_cell.angle_beta   90.00
_cell.angle_gamma   90.00
#
_symmetry.space_group_name_H-M   'P 1'
#
loop_
_entity.id
_entity.type
_entity.pdbx_description
1 polymer ?
#
loop_
_entity_poly.entity_id
_entity_poly.type
_entity_poly.pdbx_seq_one_letter_code
_entity_poly.pdbx_strand_id
1 'polypeptide(L)'
;MHAVTQKTRTLVTMIAFAATAGFAALAQAGDAAPATGHYEDVVVSYSDLDLNSAAGNKVLYARLALAAAKACGSASATRDLERKAQYRSCVQSTLNRAVDKVGSHEVQALHQTSAAHRAG
;
A
#
# COMPACT_ATOMS: atom_id res chain seq x y z
N MET A 1 -17.62 48.14 -7.45
CA MET A 1 -16.93 49.47 -7.50
C MET A 1 -15.52 49.29 -6.98
N HIS A 2 -14.62 49.84 -7.73
CA HIS A 2 -13.17 49.98 -7.60
C HIS A 2 -12.29 48.88 -8.14
N ALA A 3 -12.05 49.02 -9.44
CA ALA A 3 -10.85 48.61 -10.12
C ALA A 3 -9.63 49.39 -9.59
N VAL A 4 -8.51 48.76 -9.42
CA VAL A 4 -7.21 49.42 -9.40
C VAL A 4 -6.26 48.65 -10.32
N THR A 5 -6.09 49.29 -11.45
CA THR A 5 -5.05 49.12 -12.44
C THR A 5 -3.69 49.47 -11.82
N GLN A 6 -2.70 48.65 -11.99
CA GLN A 6 -1.29 49.00 -11.85
C GLN A 6 -0.48 48.40 -13.00
N LYS A 7 -0.30 49.07 -13.91
CA LYS A 7 0.63 49.76 -14.78
C LYS A 7 2.12 49.42 -14.50
N THR A 8 2.64 48.68 -15.46
CA THR A 8 3.99 48.65 -16.03
C THR A 8 5.12 49.40 -15.32
N ARG A 9 6.24 48.72 -15.08
CA ARG A 9 7.55 49.31 -15.45
C ARG A 9 8.61 48.22 -15.62
N THR A 10 9.00 48.08 -16.85
CA THR A 10 10.20 47.50 -17.43
C THR A 10 11.46 48.00 -16.72
N LEU A 11 12.34 47.11 -16.31
CA LEU A 11 13.77 47.41 -16.25
C LEU A 11 14.53 46.13 -16.62
N VAL A 12 15.06 46.20 -17.82
CA VAL A 12 16.07 45.30 -18.38
C VAL A 12 17.37 45.53 -17.61
N THR A 13 17.89 44.50 -17.00
CA THR A 13 19.30 44.47 -16.62
C THR A 13 19.86 43.09 -17.00
N MET A 14 20.57 43.10 -18.11
CA MET A 14 21.45 42.02 -18.50
C MET A 14 22.61 41.95 -17.51
N ILE A 15 22.79 40.82 -16.85
CA ILE A 15 24.09 40.47 -16.29
C ILE A 15 24.33 39.00 -16.68
N ALA A 16 25.25 38.84 -17.61
CA ALA A 16 25.88 37.60 -17.93
C ALA A 16 26.80 37.21 -16.79
N PHE A 17 26.65 36.02 -16.20
CA PHE A 17 27.69 35.35 -15.43
C PHE A 17 27.63 33.86 -15.58
N ALA A 18 28.67 33.38 -16.22
CA ALA A 18 29.49 32.17 -15.93
C ALA A 18 28.83 30.89 -15.49
N ALA A 19 29.05 29.90 -16.31
CA ALA A 19 28.88 28.49 -16.06
C ALA A 19 29.54 28.05 -14.74
N THR A 20 28.72 27.54 -13.83
CA THR A 20 29.17 26.56 -12.85
C THR A 20 28.35 25.30 -13.05
N ALA A 21 29.06 24.26 -13.47
CA ALA A 21 28.55 22.90 -13.51
C ALA A 21 28.21 22.47 -12.08
N GLY A 22 26.97 22.72 -11.67
CA GLY A 22 26.39 22.14 -10.47
C GLY A 22 25.90 20.73 -10.80
N PHE A 23 26.57 19.72 -10.28
CA PHE A 23 26.05 18.37 -10.22
C PHE A 23 24.73 18.42 -9.45
N ALA A 24 23.63 18.43 -10.16
CA ALA A 24 22.33 18.08 -9.58
C ALA A 24 22.40 16.59 -9.24
N ALA A 25 22.68 16.29 -7.99
CA ALA A 25 22.41 14.98 -7.44
C ALA A 25 20.89 14.75 -7.58
N LEU A 26 20.48 14.05 -8.60
CA LEU A 26 19.17 13.42 -8.68
C LEU A 26 19.11 12.46 -7.51
N ALA A 27 18.49 12.91 -6.41
CA ALA A 27 17.98 12.01 -5.41
C ALA A 27 16.93 11.14 -6.12
N GLN A 28 17.37 10.03 -6.67
CA GLN A 28 16.48 8.96 -7.05
C GLN A 28 15.90 8.48 -5.72
N ALA A 29 14.64 8.85 -5.45
CA ALA A 29 13.83 8.11 -4.53
C ALA A 29 13.87 6.68 -5.08
N GLY A 30 14.70 5.84 -4.49
CA GLY A 30 14.76 4.44 -4.84
C GLY A 30 13.38 3.90 -4.56
N ASP A 31 12.63 3.59 -5.60
CA ASP A 31 11.60 2.60 -5.52
C ASP A 31 12.29 1.38 -4.92
N ALA A 32 12.05 1.14 -3.64
CA ALA A 32 12.44 -0.10 -3.01
C ALA A 32 11.73 -1.18 -3.82
N ALA A 33 12.47 -1.83 -4.71
CA ALA A 33 11.97 -2.96 -5.46
C ALA A 33 11.36 -3.92 -4.44
N PRO A 34 10.10 -4.31 -4.61
CA PRO A 34 9.49 -5.27 -3.72
C PRO A 34 10.40 -6.49 -3.73
N ALA A 35 10.81 -6.93 -2.53
CA ALA A 35 11.61 -8.13 -2.37
C ALA A 35 11.00 -9.20 -3.29
N THR A 36 11.81 -9.78 -4.15
CA THR A 36 11.43 -10.80 -5.13
C THR A 36 11.03 -12.10 -4.44
N GLY A 37 9.96 -12.02 -3.64
CA GLY A 37 9.20 -13.19 -3.25
C GLY A 37 8.28 -13.55 -4.40
N HIS A 38 8.22 -14.81 -4.75
CA HIS A 38 7.22 -15.30 -5.68
C HIS A 38 5.84 -15.00 -5.10
N TYR A 39 5.23 -13.88 -5.53
CA TYR A 39 3.85 -13.57 -5.22
C TYR A 39 2.99 -14.22 -6.29
N GLU A 40 2.21 -15.19 -5.90
CA GLU A 40 1.19 -15.76 -6.78
C GLU A 40 -0.03 -14.82 -6.78
N ASP A 41 -0.48 -14.40 -7.95
CA ASP A 41 -1.70 -13.62 -8.09
C ASP A 41 -2.90 -14.49 -7.75
N VAL A 42 -3.55 -14.21 -6.63
CA VAL A 42 -4.72 -14.94 -6.17
C VAL A 42 -5.97 -14.08 -6.33
N VAL A 43 -6.87 -14.53 -7.20
CA VAL A 43 -8.16 -13.87 -7.42
C VAL A 43 -9.15 -14.28 -6.33
N VAL A 44 -9.76 -13.30 -5.67
CA VAL A 44 -10.83 -13.52 -4.68
C VAL A 44 -12.17 -13.11 -5.28
N SER A 45 -13.04 -14.07 -5.52
CA SER A 45 -14.43 -13.81 -5.91
C SER A 45 -15.30 -13.55 -4.68
N TYR A 46 -16.19 -12.58 -4.78
CA TYR A 46 -17.14 -12.22 -3.71
C TYR A 46 -18.52 -11.79 -4.25
N SER A 47 -18.80 -12.03 -5.54
CA SER A 47 -20.09 -11.72 -6.16
C SER A 47 -21.26 -12.54 -5.60
N ASP A 48 -20.95 -13.64 -4.93
CA ASP A 48 -21.91 -14.52 -4.26
C ASP A 48 -22.23 -14.09 -2.81
N LEU A 49 -21.60 -13.02 -2.33
CA LEU A 49 -21.75 -12.55 -0.94
C LEU A 49 -22.64 -11.31 -0.85
N ASP A 50 -23.52 -11.31 0.15
CA ASP A 50 -24.21 -10.09 0.57
C ASP A 50 -23.32 -9.25 1.48
N LEU A 51 -22.69 -8.24 0.90
CA LEU A 51 -21.79 -7.34 1.61
C LEU A 51 -22.50 -6.32 2.51
N ASN A 52 -23.83 -6.25 2.48
CA ASN A 52 -24.61 -5.49 3.45
C ASN A 52 -24.85 -6.27 4.74
N SER A 53 -24.53 -7.55 4.75
CA SER A 53 -24.67 -8.41 5.92
C SER A 53 -23.35 -8.59 6.66
N ALA A 54 -23.39 -8.67 7.99
CA ALA A 54 -22.23 -8.99 8.81
C ALA A 54 -21.66 -10.40 8.48
N ALA A 55 -22.52 -11.32 8.09
CA ALA A 55 -22.11 -12.67 7.69
C ALA A 55 -21.32 -12.64 6.38
N GLY A 56 -21.80 -11.92 5.37
CA GLY A 56 -21.10 -11.76 4.08
C GLY A 56 -19.73 -11.12 4.24
N ASN A 57 -19.63 -10.06 5.04
CA ASN A 57 -18.34 -9.39 5.31
C ASN A 57 -17.35 -10.32 6.04
N LYS A 58 -17.80 -11.14 6.98
CA LYS A 58 -16.95 -12.14 7.65
C LYS A 58 -16.42 -13.18 6.65
N VAL A 59 -17.28 -13.66 5.76
CA VAL A 59 -16.87 -14.63 4.72
C VAL A 59 -15.86 -14.00 3.77
N LEU A 60 -16.10 -12.74 3.33
CA LEU A 60 -15.14 -12.02 2.49
C LEU A 60 -13.79 -11.88 3.19
N TYR A 61 -13.77 -11.43 4.44
CA TYR A 61 -12.54 -11.29 5.20
C TYR A 61 -11.76 -12.62 5.32
N ALA A 62 -12.46 -13.72 5.57
CA ALA A 62 -11.84 -15.05 5.62
C ALA A 62 -11.24 -15.46 4.26
N ARG A 63 -11.93 -15.17 3.14
CA ARG A 63 -11.40 -15.41 1.78
C ARG A 63 -10.15 -14.58 1.51
N LEU A 64 -10.14 -13.30 1.90
CA LEU A 64 -8.96 -12.43 1.76
C LEU A 64 -7.76 -12.95 2.56
N ALA A 65 -8.00 -13.42 3.79
CA ALA A 65 -6.95 -13.98 4.64
C ALA A 65 -6.35 -15.26 4.05
N LEU A 66 -7.19 -16.15 3.52
CA LEU A 66 -6.75 -17.38 2.84
C LEU A 66 -5.98 -17.06 1.55
N ALA A 67 -6.45 -16.09 0.76
CA ALA A 67 -5.77 -15.66 -0.45
C ALA A 67 -4.40 -15.04 -0.15
N ALA A 68 -4.29 -14.22 0.89
CA ALA A 68 -3.02 -13.64 1.33
C ALA A 68 -2.03 -14.73 1.78
N ALA A 69 -2.51 -15.71 2.53
CA ALA A 69 -1.69 -16.85 2.94
C ALA A 69 -1.19 -17.66 1.73
N LYS A 70 -2.07 -17.91 0.76
CA LYS A 70 -1.72 -18.62 -0.47
C LYS A 70 -0.69 -17.85 -1.31
N ALA A 71 -0.89 -16.55 -1.50
CA ALA A 71 0.01 -15.69 -2.26
C ALA A 71 1.44 -15.63 -1.67
N CYS A 72 1.56 -15.79 -0.35
CA CYS A 72 2.85 -15.81 0.34
C CYS A 72 3.50 -17.22 0.42
N GLY A 73 2.86 -18.23 -0.15
CA GLY A 73 3.33 -19.60 -0.08
C GLY A 73 3.14 -20.24 1.30
N SER A 74 3.78 -21.38 1.53
CA SER A 74 3.63 -22.12 2.79
C SER A 74 4.85 -21.95 3.69
N ALA A 75 4.64 -21.49 4.93
CA ALA A 75 5.64 -21.53 5.99
C ALA A 75 5.56 -22.79 6.86
N SER A 76 4.61 -23.66 6.56
CA SER A 76 4.18 -24.72 7.48
C SER A 76 5.23 -25.80 7.74
N ALA A 77 6.24 -25.93 6.88
CA ALA A 77 7.22 -27.01 6.96
C ALA A 77 8.58 -26.63 7.55
N THR A 78 8.78 -25.36 7.91
CA THR A 78 10.11 -24.92 8.37
C THR A 78 10.18 -24.76 9.89
N ARG A 79 11.25 -25.27 10.49
CA ARG A 79 11.65 -24.98 11.88
C ARG A 79 12.36 -23.63 12.02
N ASP A 80 12.66 -22.99 10.92
CA ASP A 80 13.35 -21.71 10.85
C ASP A 80 12.42 -20.58 11.27
N LEU A 81 12.73 -19.94 12.39
CA LEU A 81 11.95 -18.84 12.98
C LEU A 81 11.96 -17.59 12.11
N GLU A 82 13.07 -17.33 11.44
CA GLU A 82 13.18 -16.17 10.55
C GLU A 82 12.30 -16.32 9.34
N ARG A 83 12.26 -17.49 8.72
CA ARG A 83 11.36 -17.77 7.60
C ARG A 83 9.89 -17.69 8.02
N LYS A 84 9.56 -18.13 9.23
CA LYS A 84 8.22 -17.93 9.79
C LYS A 84 7.87 -16.46 9.99
N ALA A 85 8.83 -15.65 10.45
CA ALA A 85 8.63 -14.22 10.61
C ALA A 85 8.41 -13.53 9.25
N GLN A 86 9.21 -13.86 8.24
CA GLN A 86 9.06 -13.37 6.87
C GLN A 86 7.69 -13.74 6.27
N TYR A 87 7.25 -14.98 6.44
CA TYR A 87 5.93 -15.43 6.00
C TYR A 87 4.81 -14.63 6.67
N ARG A 88 4.86 -14.44 8.00
CA ARG A 88 3.85 -13.65 8.72
C ARG A 88 3.82 -12.20 8.22
N SER A 89 4.97 -11.60 8.03
CA SER A 89 5.08 -10.24 7.49
C SER A 89 4.49 -10.13 6.09
N CYS A 90 4.79 -11.10 5.21
CA CYS A 90 4.20 -11.18 3.88
C CYS A 90 2.68 -11.29 3.94
N VAL A 91 2.14 -12.23 4.70
CA VAL A 91 0.68 -12.44 4.83
C VAL A 91 0.01 -11.17 5.36
N GLN A 92 0.58 -10.54 6.37
CA GLN A 92 0.01 -9.34 6.96
C GLN A 92 0.00 -8.17 5.98
N SER A 93 1.11 -7.90 5.29
CA SER A 93 1.18 -6.82 4.31
C SER A 93 0.26 -7.06 3.10
N THR A 94 0.14 -8.30 2.66
CA THR A 94 -0.74 -8.67 1.54
C THR A 94 -2.21 -8.54 1.94
N LEU A 95 -2.58 -9.00 3.15
CA LEU A 95 -3.93 -8.86 3.67
C LEU A 95 -4.33 -7.40 3.89
N ASN A 96 -3.43 -6.56 4.43
CA ASN A 96 -3.67 -5.13 4.58
C ASN A 96 -4.04 -4.50 3.23
N ARG A 97 -3.21 -4.73 2.20
CA ARG A 97 -3.47 -4.21 0.85
C ARG A 97 -4.77 -4.72 0.25
N ALA A 98 -5.13 -5.99 0.50
CA ALA A 98 -6.39 -6.55 0.01
C ALA A 98 -7.60 -5.92 0.69
N VAL A 99 -7.55 -5.70 1.99
CA VAL A 99 -8.60 -5.03 2.77
C VAL A 99 -8.78 -3.57 2.32
N ASP A 100 -7.67 -2.84 2.13
CA ASP A 100 -7.69 -1.47 1.62
C ASP A 100 -8.30 -1.40 0.22
N LYS A 101 -7.96 -2.34 -0.65
CA LYS A 101 -8.48 -2.41 -2.02
C LYS A 101 -9.98 -2.71 -2.07
N VAL A 102 -10.51 -3.50 -1.15
CA VAL A 102 -11.96 -3.76 -1.02
C VAL A 102 -12.70 -2.49 -0.57
N GLY A 103 -12.11 -1.69 0.31
CA GLY A 103 -12.65 -0.41 0.75
C GLY A 103 -13.93 -0.50 1.60
N SER A 104 -14.30 -1.67 2.11
CA SER A 104 -15.44 -1.86 3.00
C SER A 104 -15.08 -1.51 4.44
N HIS A 105 -15.85 -0.62 5.07
CA HIS A 105 -15.66 -0.25 6.48
C HIS A 105 -15.82 -1.45 7.42
N GLU A 106 -16.76 -2.34 7.13
CA GLU A 106 -17.04 -3.54 7.91
C GLU A 106 -15.87 -4.52 7.85
N VAL A 107 -15.29 -4.71 6.67
CA VAL A 107 -14.10 -5.56 6.48
C VAL A 107 -12.88 -4.96 7.16
N GLN A 108 -12.71 -3.64 7.11
CA GLN A 108 -11.65 -2.93 7.83
C GLN A 108 -11.78 -3.09 9.36
N ALA A 109 -12.99 -2.95 9.89
CA ALA A 109 -13.24 -3.14 11.32
C ALA A 109 -12.94 -4.58 11.78
N LEU A 110 -13.32 -5.59 10.98
CA LEU A 110 -12.96 -6.99 11.23
C LEU A 110 -11.45 -7.20 11.22
N HIS A 111 -10.75 -6.55 10.30
CA HIS A 111 -9.30 -6.64 10.20
C HIS A 111 -8.61 -6.05 11.43
N GLN A 112 -9.01 -4.86 11.88
CA GLN A 112 -8.48 -4.21 13.08
C GLN A 112 -8.71 -5.05 14.34
N THR A 113 -9.92 -5.59 14.53
CA THR A 113 -10.25 -6.47 15.65
C THR A 113 -9.38 -7.73 15.63
N SER A 114 -9.21 -8.35 14.45
CA SER A 114 -8.37 -9.54 14.28
C SER A 114 -6.89 -9.25 14.51
N ALA A 115 -6.41 -8.06 14.18
CA ALA A 115 -5.04 -7.64 14.45
C ALA A 115 -4.80 -7.44 15.95
N ALA A 116 -5.74 -6.81 16.66
CA ALA A 116 -5.68 -6.63 18.11
C ALA A 116 -5.61 -7.97 18.87
N HIS A 117 -6.42 -8.96 18.47
CA HIS A 117 -6.38 -10.30 19.08
C HIS A 117 -5.07 -11.06 18.85
N ARG A 118 -4.33 -10.76 17.78
CA ARG A 118 -3.02 -11.39 17.51
C ARG A 118 -1.87 -10.73 18.25
N ALA A 119 -2.03 -9.48 18.69
CA ALA A 119 -1.00 -8.72 19.39
C ALA A 119 -1.04 -8.93 20.92
N GLY A 120 -2.13 -9.43 21.47
CA GLY A 120 -2.30 -9.79 22.89
C GLY A 120 -2.05 -11.25 23.14
#